data_0753706792de2457bbcab84773406e57
#
_entry.id   0753706792de2457bbcab84773406e57
#
_cell.length_a   1.000
_cell.length_b   1.000
_cell.length_c   1.000
_cell.angle_alpha   90.00
_cell.angle_beta   90.00
_cell.angle_gamma   90.00
#
_symmetry.space_group_name_H-M   'P 1'
#
loop_
_entity.id
_entity.type
_entity.pdbx_description
1 polymer ?
#
loop_
_entity_poly.entity_id
_entity_poly.type
_entity_poly.pdbx_seq_one_letter_code
_entity_poly.pdbx_strand_id
1 'polypeptide(L)'
;MVDEDKQDGIKEESNPKKSTASKKSATGAEIEEAPKLKSVILKGKAPVDEKCPQASSYHVFSDSDGVWDTMLNQADLKKNNNKFYIIQLLEKDSGQDFRVWTRWGRVGENGQSNLYPPPTEASSLSIENAKKQFANKFRDKTKNKWEERKFFVKQAGKYDMVALDYCQQEATSAILKDEEPLLDSVLPQAVQQLVKLVCSLQTMEKAVMEMQYDTKKAPLGKLTPEQITAGYYALNVVSECVNKGLREGDELTEACNIFYTRIPHVSGRSKLPLLTSKEMVKEKIQLLEALQDIEVALRLLGGSGAGGNLVDENYNRLQVNIQPVPAGVLRATIESSILSTHADTHSQYRMAVEELFSLEKPSETENFMDCGNKQLLFHGSRLSNWAGILGQGLRIAPPEAPVTGYMFGKGEKFSALMFVMLSS
;
A
#
# COMPACT_ATOMS: atom_id res chain seq x y z
N MET A 1 -45.04 -33.82 -7.48
CA MET A 1 -45.93 -32.99 -8.29
C MET A 1 -45.07 -31.82 -8.71
N VAL A 2 -44.46 -32.04 -9.82
CA VAL A 2 -44.57 -31.44 -11.17
C VAL A 2 -43.98 -30.05 -11.17
N ASP A 3 -42.76 -29.87 -11.62
CA ASP A 3 -42.23 -29.60 -12.98
C ASP A 3 -42.89 -28.41 -13.66
N GLU A 4 -42.08 -27.45 -14.03
CA GLU A 4 -42.10 -26.93 -15.40
C GLU A 4 -40.88 -26.05 -15.70
N ASP A 5 -40.02 -26.66 -16.54
CA ASP A 5 -39.06 -26.00 -17.43
C ASP A 5 -39.81 -25.18 -18.50
N LYS A 6 -39.19 -24.06 -18.90
CA LYS A 6 -39.32 -23.54 -20.28
C LYS A 6 -38.02 -22.97 -20.79
N GLN A 7 -37.40 -23.71 -21.70
CA GLN A 7 -36.52 -23.26 -22.79
C GLN A 7 -37.33 -22.48 -23.84
N ASP A 8 -36.70 -21.52 -24.46
CA ASP A 8 -36.84 -21.06 -25.85
C ASP A 8 -35.71 -20.03 -26.08
N GLY A 9 -34.90 -20.03 -27.12
CA GLY A 9 -34.99 -20.51 -28.46
C GLY A 9 -34.02 -19.68 -29.30
N ILE A 10 -33.07 -20.35 -29.91
CA ILE A 10 -32.01 -19.83 -30.80
C ILE A 10 -32.63 -19.26 -32.08
N LYS A 11 -32.14 -18.13 -32.59
CA LYS A 11 -32.12 -17.86 -34.04
C LYS A 11 -30.79 -17.21 -34.45
N GLU A 12 -30.04 -17.97 -35.23
CA GLU A 12 -28.96 -17.52 -36.14
C GLU A 12 -29.58 -16.79 -37.35
N GLU A 13 -28.90 -15.77 -37.83
CA GLU A 13 -28.86 -15.42 -39.25
C GLU A 13 -27.54 -14.70 -39.62
N SER A 14 -26.90 -15.35 -40.50
CA SER A 14 -25.84 -15.23 -41.50
C SER A 14 -25.29 -13.87 -41.92
N ASN A 15 -23.96 -13.86 -42.09
CA ASN A 15 -23.00 -13.08 -42.89
C ASN A 15 -23.37 -13.04 -44.41
N PRO A 16 -22.70 -12.33 -45.34
CA PRO A 16 -21.40 -11.64 -45.27
C PRO A 16 -21.28 -10.34 -46.12
N LYS A 17 -20.20 -9.57 -46.03
CA LYS A 17 -19.41 -9.08 -47.20
C LYS A 17 -18.10 -8.39 -46.81
N LYS A 18 -17.07 -8.84 -47.52
CA LYS A 18 -15.68 -8.32 -47.62
C LYS A 18 -15.61 -6.93 -48.21
N SER A 19 -14.67 -6.09 -47.77
CA SER A 19 -13.81 -5.29 -48.64
C SER A 19 -12.54 -4.80 -47.92
N THR A 20 -11.43 -5.33 -48.35
CA THR A 20 -10.14 -4.72 -48.78
C THR A 20 -9.41 -3.75 -47.85
N ALA A 21 -8.18 -4.19 -47.62
CA ALA A 21 -7.06 -3.60 -46.94
C ALA A 21 -6.63 -2.19 -47.40
N SER A 22 -6.17 -1.40 -46.43
CA SER A 22 -4.98 -0.56 -46.65
C SER A 22 -4.13 -0.49 -45.40
N LYS A 23 -2.88 -0.93 -45.53
CA LYS A 23 -1.79 -0.76 -44.56
C LYS A 23 -1.54 0.74 -44.37
N LYS A 24 -1.55 1.21 -43.11
CA LYS A 24 -0.78 2.38 -42.68
C LYS A 24 0.02 2.04 -41.43
N SER A 25 1.28 2.41 -41.52
CA SER A 25 2.38 2.21 -40.61
C SER A 25 2.11 2.71 -39.18
N ALA A 26 2.56 1.91 -38.25
CA ALA A 26 2.65 2.24 -36.83
C ALA A 26 3.76 3.27 -36.59
N THR A 27 3.41 4.39 -35.97
CA THR A 27 4.35 5.26 -35.26
C THR A 27 3.58 5.94 -34.13
N GLY A 28 4.12 5.84 -32.91
CA GLY A 28 3.71 6.64 -31.75
C GLY A 28 2.71 5.93 -30.84
N ALA A 29 3.20 5.17 -29.89
CA ALA A 29 2.44 4.85 -28.69
C ALA A 29 2.29 6.17 -27.89
N GLU A 30 1.10 6.75 -27.92
CA GLU A 30 0.70 7.78 -26.99
C GLU A 30 0.66 7.14 -25.60
N ILE A 31 1.54 7.61 -24.71
CA ILE A 31 1.49 7.31 -23.28
C ILE A 31 0.21 7.99 -22.78
N GLU A 32 -0.83 7.22 -22.46
CA GLU A 32 -2.01 7.74 -21.77
C GLU A 32 -1.54 8.40 -20.47
N GLU A 33 -1.73 9.71 -20.37
CA GLU A 33 -1.53 10.46 -19.13
C GLU A 33 -2.34 9.79 -18.01
N ALA A 34 -1.66 9.48 -16.90
CA ALA A 34 -2.30 9.02 -15.69
C ALA A 34 -3.45 9.98 -15.31
N PRO A 35 -4.64 9.50 -14.96
CA PRO A 35 -5.76 10.36 -14.64
C PRO A 35 -5.38 11.28 -13.48
N LYS A 36 -5.34 12.60 -13.74
CA LYS A 36 -5.11 13.61 -12.71
C LYS A 36 -6.10 13.37 -11.56
N LEU A 37 -5.57 13.07 -10.38
CA LEU A 37 -6.35 13.00 -9.16
C LEU A 37 -7.03 14.38 -8.99
N LYS A 38 -8.34 14.44 -9.21
CA LYS A 38 -9.12 15.63 -8.87
C LYS A 38 -8.96 15.83 -7.37
N SER A 39 -8.53 17.02 -6.97
CA SER A 39 -8.44 17.41 -5.56
C SER A 39 -9.85 17.31 -4.96
N VAL A 40 -10.13 16.22 -4.26
CA VAL A 40 -11.34 16.05 -3.48
C VAL A 40 -11.15 16.92 -2.24
N ILE A 41 -12.01 17.91 -2.06
CA ILE A 41 -12.05 18.75 -0.85
C ILE A 41 -12.37 17.82 0.31
N LEU A 42 -11.35 17.56 1.14
CA LEU A 42 -11.47 16.69 2.30
C LEU A 42 -12.15 17.46 3.43
N LYS A 43 -13.45 17.26 3.54
CA LYS A 43 -14.17 17.58 4.76
C LYS A 43 -14.29 16.27 5.56
N GLY A 44 -13.74 16.26 6.77
CA GLY A 44 -13.65 15.05 7.57
C GLY A 44 -12.31 14.27 7.36
N LYS A 45 -12.11 13.24 8.18
CA LYS A 45 -10.85 12.47 8.22
C LYS A 45 -10.76 11.36 7.17
N ALA A 46 -11.87 10.94 6.56
CA ALA A 46 -11.89 9.90 5.52
C ALA A 46 -12.38 10.47 4.18
N PRO A 47 -11.79 10.08 3.03
CA PRO A 47 -12.29 10.48 1.73
C PRO A 47 -13.58 9.75 1.40
N VAL A 48 -14.46 10.42 0.67
CA VAL A 48 -15.58 9.73 0.01
C VAL A 48 -15.02 8.82 -1.07
N ASP A 49 -15.58 7.62 -1.18
CA ASP A 49 -15.20 6.66 -2.22
C ASP A 49 -15.27 7.29 -3.62
N GLU A 50 -14.22 7.12 -4.40
CA GLU A 50 -14.07 7.72 -5.75
C GLU A 50 -15.19 7.37 -6.73
N LYS A 51 -15.88 6.25 -6.50
CA LYS A 51 -17.00 5.79 -7.33
C LYS A 51 -18.36 6.27 -6.81
N CYS A 52 -18.39 7.01 -5.71
CA CYS A 52 -19.63 7.62 -5.23
C CYS A 52 -20.01 8.80 -6.14
N PRO A 53 -21.20 8.76 -6.77
CA PRO A 53 -21.64 9.84 -7.67
C PRO A 53 -21.86 11.18 -6.95
N GLN A 54 -21.93 11.18 -5.63
CA GLN A 54 -22.14 12.35 -4.80
C GLN A 54 -20.84 12.85 -4.12
N ALA A 55 -19.67 12.32 -4.49
CA ALA A 55 -18.38 12.62 -3.85
C ALA A 55 -18.00 14.10 -3.86
N SER A 56 -18.54 14.89 -4.80
CA SER A 56 -18.25 16.34 -4.90
C SER A 56 -19.08 17.23 -3.96
N SER A 57 -20.12 16.69 -3.34
CA SER A 57 -21.10 17.45 -2.53
C SER A 57 -21.39 16.84 -1.16
N TYR A 58 -20.73 15.71 -0.85
CA TYR A 58 -20.81 15.03 0.42
C TYR A 58 -19.42 14.74 0.98
N HIS A 59 -19.33 14.64 2.29
CA HIS A 59 -18.16 14.15 3.00
C HIS A 59 -18.53 12.96 3.87
N VAL A 60 -17.52 12.19 4.30
CA VAL A 60 -17.73 11.09 5.25
C VAL A 60 -18.01 11.69 6.63
N PHE A 61 -19.13 11.30 7.21
CA PHE A 61 -19.55 11.76 8.53
C PHE A 61 -18.58 11.29 9.63
N SER A 62 -18.30 12.17 10.58
CA SER A 62 -17.51 11.86 11.78
C SER A 62 -18.09 12.52 13.01
N ASP A 63 -18.01 11.85 14.16
CA ASP A 63 -18.46 12.34 15.47
C ASP A 63 -17.49 11.92 16.58
N SER A 64 -17.93 12.02 17.85
CA SER A 64 -17.15 11.59 19.02
C SER A 64 -16.77 10.09 18.99
N ASP A 65 -17.56 9.25 18.31
CA ASP A 65 -17.29 7.82 18.16
C ASP A 65 -16.28 7.52 17.04
N GLY A 66 -15.90 8.55 16.26
CA GLY A 66 -14.93 8.51 15.19
C GLY A 66 -15.52 8.65 13.80
N VAL A 67 -14.77 8.20 12.79
CA VAL A 67 -15.15 8.26 11.38
C VAL A 67 -16.09 7.10 11.06
N TRP A 68 -17.22 7.40 10.40
CA TRP A 68 -18.21 6.40 9.97
C TRP A 68 -17.88 5.88 8.57
N ASP A 69 -16.73 5.22 8.49
CA ASP A 69 -16.20 4.57 7.30
C ASP A 69 -15.60 3.21 7.66
N THR A 70 -15.74 2.24 6.79
CA THR A 70 -15.07 0.95 6.96
C THR A 70 -14.84 0.24 5.64
N MET A 71 -13.66 -0.34 5.54
CA MET A 71 -13.32 -1.30 4.50
C MET A 71 -13.29 -2.70 5.10
N LEU A 72 -14.02 -3.60 4.47
CA LEU A 72 -14.07 -5.02 4.82
C LEU A 72 -13.46 -5.84 3.69
N ASN A 73 -12.70 -6.88 4.04
CA ASN A 73 -12.09 -7.78 3.08
C ASN A 73 -12.36 -9.25 3.41
N GLN A 74 -12.39 -10.11 2.40
CA GLN A 74 -12.56 -11.55 2.55
C GLN A 74 -11.84 -12.30 1.43
N ALA A 75 -10.90 -13.14 1.78
CA ALA A 75 -10.28 -14.12 0.89
C ALA A 75 -10.73 -15.55 1.25
N ASP A 76 -10.99 -16.37 0.23
CA ASP A 76 -11.26 -17.80 0.34
C ASP A 76 -10.73 -18.47 -0.94
N LEU A 77 -9.54 -19.06 -0.84
CA LEU A 77 -8.84 -19.65 -1.99
C LEU A 77 -9.59 -20.85 -2.56
N LYS A 78 -10.29 -21.63 -1.72
CA LYS A 78 -11.06 -22.79 -2.19
C LYS A 78 -12.18 -22.36 -3.12
N LYS A 79 -12.89 -21.29 -2.76
CA LYS A 79 -14.04 -20.75 -3.51
C LYS A 79 -13.64 -19.69 -4.54
N ASN A 80 -12.34 -19.41 -4.72
CA ASN A 80 -11.84 -18.29 -5.51
C ASN A 80 -12.50 -16.94 -5.13
N ASN A 81 -12.77 -16.75 -3.84
CA ASN A 81 -13.24 -15.47 -3.33
C ASN A 81 -12.05 -14.58 -2.97
N ASN A 82 -12.11 -13.34 -3.45
CA ASN A 82 -11.21 -12.25 -3.08
C ASN A 82 -12.06 -10.98 -3.18
N LYS A 83 -12.73 -10.62 -2.09
CA LYS A 83 -13.85 -9.67 -2.09
C LYS A 83 -13.62 -8.54 -1.12
N PHE A 84 -13.99 -7.34 -1.53
CA PHE A 84 -14.07 -6.17 -0.66
C PHE A 84 -15.52 -5.73 -0.44
N TYR A 85 -15.76 -4.98 0.63
CA TYR A 85 -17.01 -4.30 0.92
C TYR A 85 -16.72 -2.98 1.66
N ILE A 86 -17.07 -1.85 1.07
CA ILE A 86 -16.93 -0.51 1.65
C ILE A 86 -18.29 -0.06 2.15
N ILE A 87 -18.33 0.56 3.33
CA ILE A 87 -19.52 1.18 3.90
C ILE A 87 -19.12 2.57 4.39
N GLN A 88 -19.81 3.61 3.92
CA GLN A 88 -19.59 5.00 4.34
C GLN A 88 -20.93 5.65 4.71
N LEU A 89 -20.96 6.35 5.83
CA LEU A 89 -22.04 7.27 6.15
C LEU A 89 -21.62 8.64 5.65
N LEU A 90 -22.41 9.20 4.75
CA LEU A 90 -22.13 10.47 4.08
C LEU A 90 -23.06 11.56 4.62
N GLU A 91 -22.49 12.73 4.85
CA GLU A 91 -23.21 13.96 5.17
C GLU A 91 -23.02 14.97 4.04
N LYS A 92 -24.10 15.64 3.62
CA LYS A 92 -24.02 16.66 2.60
C LYS A 92 -23.26 17.90 3.11
N ASP A 93 -22.44 18.49 2.27
CA ASP A 93 -21.61 19.67 2.63
C ASP A 93 -22.45 20.87 3.10
N SER A 94 -23.69 20.98 2.65
CA SER A 94 -24.66 21.97 3.13
C SER A 94 -25.38 21.59 4.44
N GLY A 95 -25.09 20.39 5.01
CA GLY A 95 -25.68 19.85 6.23
C GLY A 95 -27.06 19.19 6.04
N GLN A 96 -27.47 18.39 7.04
CA GLN A 96 -28.81 17.80 7.21
C GLN A 96 -29.33 16.82 6.15
N ASP A 97 -28.51 16.37 5.22
CA ASP A 97 -28.83 15.26 4.32
C ASP A 97 -27.80 14.13 4.54
N PHE A 98 -28.26 13.01 5.08
CA PHE A 98 -27.43 11.84 5.36
C PHE A 98 -27.77 10.69 4.44
N ARG A 99 -26.72 10.00 3.94
CA ARG A 99 -26.84 8.86 3.06
C ARG A 99 -25.84 7.79 3.45
N VAL A 100 -26.16 6.54 3.14
CA VAL A 100 -25.24 5.42 3.32
C VAL A 100 -24.78 4.93 1.96
N TRP A 101 -23.51 5.09 1.69
CA TRP A 101 -22.83 4.55 0.53
C TRP A 101 -22.32 3.15 0.82
N THR A 102 -22.51 2.24 -0.11
CA THR A 102 -21.91 0.91 -0.07
C THR A 102 -21.37 0.55 -1.44
N ARG A 103 -20.15 -0.03 -1.48
CA ARG A 103 -19.56 -0.57 -2.70
C ARG A 103 -18.90 -1.92 -2.39
N TRP A 104 -19.11 -2.90 -3.26
CA TRP A 104 -18.60 -4.25 -3.05
C TRP A 104 -18.23 -4.91 -4.37
N GLY A 105 -17.34 -5.87 -4.31
CA GLY A 105 -16.90 -6.61 -5.50
C GLY A 105 -15.65 -7.43 -5.25
N ARG A 106 -14.99 -7.80 -6.34
CA ARG A 106 -13.69 -8.44 -6.30
C ARG A 106 -12.60 -7.39 -6.08
N VAL A 107 -11.58 -7.72 -5.29
CA VAL A 107 -10.41 -6.86 -5.08
C VAL A 107 -9.73 -6.61 -6.43
N GLY A 108 -9.40 -5.34 -6.72
CA GLY A 108 -8.88 -4.89 -8.02
C GLY A 108 -9.95 -4.45 -9.04
N GLU A 109 -11.22 -4.81 -8.83
CA GLU A 109 -12.32 -4.44 -9.74
C GLU A 109 -13.14 -3.25 -9.22
N ASN A 110 -13.86 -2.55 -10.11
CA ASN A 110 -14.72 -1.44 -9.70
C ASN A 110 -15.83 -1.87 -8.74
N GLY A 111 -16.39 -3.06 -8.94
CA GLY A 111 -17.48 -3.61 -8.14
C GLY A 111 -18.83 -3.02 -8.45
N GLN A 112 -19.82 -3.39 -7.63
CA GLN A 112 -21.17 -2.85 -7.60
C GLN A 112 -21.32 -1.87 -6.44
N SER A 113 -22.27 -0.96 -6.53
CA SER A 113 -22.48 0.07 -5.52
C SER A 113 -23.96 0.36 -5.28
N ASN A 114 -24.24 0.96 -4.12
CA ASN A 114 -25.56 1.44 -3.77
C ASN A 114 -25.43 2.67 -2.87
N LEU A 115 -26.23 3.69 -3.15
CA LEU A 115 -26.40 4.88 -2.31
C LEU A 115 -27.84 4.87 -1.76
N TYR A 116 -27.96 4.91 -0.45
CA TYR A 116 -29.26 4.86 0.22
C TYR A 116 -29.48 6.08 1.14
N PRO A 117 -30.60 6.82 1.03
CA PRO A 117 -31.59 6.72 -0.04
C PRO A 117 -30.98 7.04 -1.41
N PRO A 118 -31.61 6.57 -2.53
CA PRO A 118 -31.14 6.90 -3.87
C PRO A 118 -31.26 8.41 -4.14
N PRO A 119 -30.42 9.00 -5.01
CA PRO A 119 -30.42 10.44 -5.29
C PRO A 119 -31.73 10.97 -5.88
N THR A 120 -32.52 10.08 -6.49
CA THR A 120 -33.84 10.39 -7.08
C THR A 120 -34.93 10.59 -6.04
N GLU A 121 -34.70 10.16 -4.80
CA GLU A 121 -35.63 10.39 -3.72
C GLU A 121 -35.32 11.71 -3.01
N ALA A 122 -36.32 12.57 -2.83
CA ALA A 122 -36.22 13.81 -2.08
C ALA A 122 -36.03 13.59 -0.55
N SER A 123 -36.17 12.33 -0.10
CA SER A 123 -36.03 11.96 1.32
C SER A 123 -34.57 11.81 1.70
N SER A 124 -34.12 12.58 2.68
CA SER A 124 -32.88 12.35 3.42
C SER A 124 -33.13 11.47 4.64
N LEU A 125 -32.10 10.78 5.12
CA LEU A 125 -32.16 10.10 6.42
C LEU A 125 -31.93 11.11 7.55
N SER A 126 -32.57 10.89 8.71
CA SER A 126 -32.04 11.47 9.95
C SER A 126 -30.70 10.81 10.28
N ILE A 127 -29.86 11.49 11.06
CA ILE A 127 -28.55 10.94 11.46
C ILE A 127 -28.68 9.60 12.20
N GLU A 128 -29.70 9.45 13.05
CA GLU A 128 -29.95 8.22 13.80
C GLU A 128 -30.28 7.06 12.85
N ASN A 129 -31.12 7.31 11.84
CA ASN A 129 -31.49 6.32 10.84
C ASN A 129 -30.29 5.97 9.94
N ALA A 130 -29.46 6.94 9.57
CA ALA A 130 -28.26 6.71 8.79
C ALA A 130 -27.23 5.86 9.56
N LYS A 131 -26.98 6.18 10.84
CA LYS A 131 -26.14 5.36 11.75
C LYS A 131 -26.67 3.95 11.88
N LYS A 132 -27.98 3.79 12.08
CA LYS A 132 -28.63 2.46 12.17
C LYS A 132 -28.47 1.65 10.89
N GLN A 133 -28.63 2.26 9.72
CA GLN A 133 -28.41 1.59 8.43
C GLN A 133 -26.96 1.18 8.24
N PHE A 134 -25.99 2.05 8.54
CA PHE A 134 -24.57 1.73 8.50
C PHE A 134 -24.24 0.55 9.43
N ALA A 135 -24.63 0.62 10.70
CA ALA A 135 -24.38 -0.41 11.71
C ALA A 135 -25.02 -1.76 11.33
N ASN A 136 -26.23 -1.74 10.77
CA ASN A 136 -26.90 -2.95 10.29
C ASN A 136 -26.10 -3.59 9.13
N LYS A 137 -25.63 -2.80 8.15
CA LYS A 137 -24.80 -3.32 7.04
C LYS A 137 -23.51 -3.92 7.56
N PHE A 138 -22.82 -3.25 8.49
CA PHE A 138 -21.63 -3.75 9.12
C PHE A 138 -21.88 -5.10 9.81
N ARG A 139 -22.92 -5.18 10.65
CA ARG A 139 -23.30 -6.40 11.37
C ARG A 139 -23.65 -7.55 10.43
N ASP A 140 -24.37 -7.29 9.33
CA ASP A 140 -24.74 -8.30 8.33
C ASP A 140 -23.50 -8.92 7.68
N LYS A 141 -22.49 -8.10 7.38
CA LYS A 141 -21.25 -8.53 6.71
C LYS A 141 -20.25 -9.19 7.67
N THR A 142 -20.17 -8.74 8.90
CA THR A 142 -19.13 -9.14 9.86
C THR A 142 -19.63 -9.99 11.03
N LYS A 143 -20.92 -9.90 11.38
CA LYS A 143 -21.52 -10.40 12.63
C LYS A 143 -21.00 -9.71 13.90
N ASN A 144 -20.26 -8.58 13.76
CA ASN A 144 -19.88 -7.72 14.87
C ASN A 144 -20.78 -6.49 14.93
N LYS A 145 -20.90 -5.87 16.09
CA LYS A 145 -21.54 -4.57 16.25
C LYS A 145 -20.54 -3.44 15.94
N TRP A 146 -21.02 -2.35 15.32
CA TRP A 146 -20.16 -1.22 15.01
C TRP A 146 -19.58 -0.54 16.24
N GLU A 147 -20.38 -0.43 17.28
CA GLU A 147 -20.01 0.18 18.54
C GLU A 147 -18.88 -0.57 19.25
N GLU A 148 -18.82 -1.89 19.03
CA GLU A 148 -17.83 -2.81 19.60
C GLU A 148 -16.64 -3.06 18.64
N ARG A 149 -16.49 -2.30 17.54
CA ARG A 149 -15.48 -2.55 16.52
C ARG A 149 -14.02 -2.56 16.99
N LYS A 150 -13.74 -1.92 18.14
CA LYS A 150 -12.41 -1.97 18.77
C LYS A 150 -12.06 -3.39 19.28
N PHE A 151 -13.07 -4.21 19.53
CA PHE A 151 -12.94 -5.62 19.95
C PHE A 151 -13.41 -6.57 18.85
N PHE A 152 -13.14 -6.20 17.60
CA PHE A 152 -13.59 -6.95 16.43
C PHE A 152 -13.06 -8.39 16.44
N VAL A 153 -13.96 -9.36 16.25
CA VAL A 153 -13.63 -10.77 16.15
C VAL A 153 -14.05 -11.30 14.78
N LYS A 154 -13.07 -11.81 14.01
CA LYS A 154 -13.32 -12.41 12.70
C LYS A 154 -14.20 -13.64 12.85
N GLN A 155 -15.34 -13.65 12.15
CA GLN A 155 -16.28 -14.76 12.09
C GLN A 155 -16.07 -15.60 10.82
N ALA A 156 -16.20 -16.94 10.94
CA ALA A 156 -16.05 -17.84 9.81
C ALA A 156 -17.03 -17.49 8.69
N GLY A 157 -16.55 -17.46 7.44
CA GLY A 157 -17.35 -17.15 6.26
C GLY A 157 -17.83 -15.69 6.15
N LYS A 158 -17.43 -14.81 7.05
CA LYS A 158 -17.75 -13.38 7.03
C LYS A 158 -16.55 -12.54 6.62
N TYR A 159 -16.81 -11.27 6.34
CA TYR A 159 -15.74 -10.30 6.09
C TYR A 159 -14.95 -10.01 7.35
N ASP A 160 -13.70 -9.66 7.18
CA ASP A 160 -12.81 -9.10 8.19
C ASP A 160 -12.72 -7.59 8.01
N MET A 161 -12.47 -6.86 9.07
CA MET A 161 -12.29 -5.42 9.02
C MET A 161 -10.81 -5.11 8.74
N VAL A 162 -10.57 -4.28 7.72
CA VAL A 162 -9.24 -3.71 7.44
C VAL A 162 -9.13 -2.41 8.22
N ALA A 163 -8.22 -2.36 9.18
CA ALA A 163 -7.99 -1.16 9.97
C ALA A 163 -7.24 -0.11 9.13
N LEU A 164 -7.88 1.03 8.90
CA LEU A 164 -7.35 2.16 8.14
C LEU A 164 -7.12 3.37 9.07
N ASP A 165 -5.99 4.05 8.91
CA ASP A 165 -5.67 5.31 9.58
C ASP A 165 -5.95 6.48 8.62
N TYR A 166 -6.83 7.38 9.03
CA TYR A 166 -7.18 8.58 8.27
C TYR A 166 -6.45 9.83 8.75
N CYS A 167 -5.69 9.75 9.84
CA CYS A 167 -4.96 10.91 10.40
C CYS A 167 -3.84 11.39 9.47
N GLN A 168 -3.34 10.53 8.58
CA GLN A 168 -2.24 10.84 7.65
C GLN A 168 -2.69 11.44 6.32
N GLN A 169 -3.96 11.68 6.12
CA GLN A 169 -4.49 12.07 4.82
C GLN A 169 -4.10 13.51 4.39
N GLU A 170 -3.94 14.41 5.35
CA GLU A 170 -3.42 15.75 5.09
C GLU A 170 -1.97 15.71 4.59
N ALA A 171 -1.21 14.74 5.11
CA ALA A 171 0.15 14.45 4.72
C ALA A 171 0.28 14.02 3.25
N THR A 172 -0.52 13.07 2.82
CA THR A 172 -0.49 12.53 1.46
C THR A 172 -0.92 13.58 0.43
N SER A 173 -1.91 14.43 0.77
CA SER A 173 -2.37 15.49 -0.13
C SER A 173 -1.37 16.63 -0.30
N ALA A 174 -0.53 16.89 0.70
CA ALA A 174 0.55 17.87 0.60
C ALA A 174 1.71 17.37 -0.30
N ILE A 175 2.01 16.05 -0.25
CA ILE A 175 3.05 15.44 -1.08
C ILE A 175 2.63 15.35 -2.56
N LEU A 176 1.31 15.24 -2.83
CA LEU A 176 0.76 15.12 -4.20
C LEU A 176 0.63 16.44 -4.95
N LYS A 177 0.92 17.57 -4.32
CA LYS A 177 0.94 18.86 -5.02
C LYS A 177 2.27 19.00 -5.76
N ASP A 178 2.26 18.64 -7.05
CA ASP A 178 3.29 19.04 -8.04
C ASP A 178 3.18 20.56 -8.34
N GLU A 179 3.17 21.40 -7.29
CA GLU A 179 3.30 22.84 -7.49
C GLU A 179 4.78 23.13 -7.72
N GLU A 180 5.08 23.85 -8.80
CA GLU A 180 6.44 24.35 -9.03
C GLU A 180 6.92 25.10 -7.78
N PRO A 181 8.11 24.76 -7.25
CA PRO A 181 8.59 25.36 -6.02
C PRO A 181 8.72 26.88 -6.21
N LEU A 182 8.13 27.64 -5.31
CA LEU A 182 8.20 29.10 -5.30
C LEU A 182 9.63 29.62 -5.08
N LEU A 183 10.52 28.79 -4.55
CA LEU A 183 11.91 29.11 -4.25
C LEU A 183 12.83 27.99 -4.74
N ASP A 184 14.05 28.37 -5.17
CA ASP A 184 15.09 27.39 -5.48
C ASP A 184 15.56 26.67 -4.20
N SER A 185 15.91 25.39 -4.37
CA SER A 185 16.49 24.59 -3.25
C SER A 185 17.90 25.04 -2.93
N VAL A 186 18.24 25.11 -1.63
CA VAL A 186 19.59 25.42 -1.14
C VAL A 186 20.52 24.20 -1.12
N LEU A 187 19.99 23.00 -1.38
CA LEU A 187 20.77 21.75 -1.33
C LEU A 187 21.61 21.55 -2.60
N PRO A 188 22.77 20.84 -2.50
CA PRO A 188 23.50 20.39 -3.68
C PRO A 188 22.59 19.60 -4.66
N GLN A 189 22.80 19.78 -5.95
CA GLN A 189 21.93 19.17 -6.99
C GLN A 189 21.81 17.65 -6.85
N ALA A 190 22.89 16.94 -6.54
CA ALA A 190 22.87 15.49 -6.33
C ALA A 190 21.99 15.09 -5.12
N VAL A 191 22.00 15.88 -4.04
CA VAL A 191 21.15 15.65 -2.85
C VAL A 191 19.69 15.93 -3.20
N GLN A 192 19.40 17.00 -3.97
CA GLN A 192 18.04 17.26 -4.43
C GLN A 192 17.48 16.08 -5.24
N GLN A 193 18.28 15.52 -6.15
CA GLN A 193 17.89 14.36 -6.97
C GLN A 193 17.62 13.15 -6.10
N LEU A 194 18.49 12.85 -5.12
CA LEU A 194 18.29 11.76 -4.17
C LEU A 194 17.00 11.95 -3.37
N VAL A 195 16.75 13.13 -2.79
CA VAL A 195 15.56 13.42 -1.99
C VAL A 195 14.29 13.27 -2.83
N LYS A 196 14.27 13.84 -4.05
CA LYS A 196 13.15 13.67 -5.00
C LYS A 196 12.88 12.20 -5.30
N LEU A 197 13.93 11.40 -5.48
CA LEU A 197 13.83 9.99 -5.81
C LEU A 197 13.27 9.16 -4.64
N VAL A 198 13.84 9.32 -3.43
CA VAL A 198 13.44 8.50 -2.26
C VAL A 198 12.12 8.94 -1.63
N CYS A 199 11.74 10.21 -1.76
CA CYS A 199 10.48 10.76 -1.24
C CYS A 199 9.33 10.72 -2.26
N SER A 200 9.53 10.10 -3.43
CA SER A 200 8.51 10.00 -4.49
C SER A 200 7.39 9.03 -4.10
N LEU A 201 6.19 9.56 -3.86
CA LEU A 201 5.01 8.75 -3.59
C LEU A 201 4.66 7.84 -4.77
N GLN A 202 4.83 8.31 -6.01
CA GLN A 202 4.59 7.52 -7.22
C GLN A 202 5.51 6.29 -7.28
N THR A 203 6.79 6.45 -6.92
CA THR A 203 7.75 5.33 -6.85
C THR A 203 7.35 4.32 -5.78
N MET A 204 6.92 4.79 -4.60
CA MET A 204 6.44 3.94 -3.53
C MET A 204 5.18 3.16 -3.95
N GLU A 205 4.22 3.84 -4.58
CA GLU A 205 2.98 3.22 -5.06
C GLU A 205 3.25 2.16 -6.13
N LYS A 206 4.08 2.49 -7.11
CA LYS A 206 4.49 1.55 -8.17
C LYS A 206 5.13 0.29 -7.58
N ALA A 207 6.05 0.43 -6.62
CA ALA A 207 6.75 -0.70 -6.00
C ALA A 207 5.79 -1.70 -5.33
N VAL A 208 4.78 -1.23 -4.58
CA VAL A 208 3.81 -2.14 -3.93
C VAL A 208 2.77 -2.70 -4.90
N MET A 209 2.42 -1.95 -5.95
CA MET A 209 1.55 -2.46 -7.02
C MET A 209 2.20 -3.62 -7.78
N GLU A 210 3.49 -3.56 -8.05
CA GLU A 210 4.27 -4.67 -8.64
C GLU A 210 4.23 -5.94 -7.76
N MET A 211 4.12 -5.76 -6.43
CA MET A 211 3.93 -6.86 -5.48
C MET A 211 2.45 -7.28 -5.33
N GLN A 212 1.57 -6.83 -6.23
CA GLN A 212 0.14 -7.15 -6.28
C GLN A 212 -0.70 -6.56 -5.12
N TYR A 213 -0.21 -5.53 -4.44
CA TYR A 213 -0.98 -4.82 -3.43
C TYR A 213 -2.05 -3.92 -4.07
N ASP A 214 -3.25 -3.82 -3.46
CA ASP A 214 -4.36 -2.98 -3.97
C ASP A 214 -4.32 -1.58 -3.35
N THR A 215 -3.55 -0.67 -3.96
CA THR A 215 -3.44 0.73 -3.53
C THR A 215 -4.74 1.52 -3.71
N LYS A 216 -5.66 1.05 -4.55
CA LYS A 216 -6.96 1.71 -4.76
C LYS A 216 -7.93 1.47 -3.61
N LYS A 217 -7.89 0.28 -3.01
CA LYS A 217 -8.76 -0.10 -1.89
C LYS A 217 -8.14 0.23 -0.54
N ALA A 218 -6.85 0.00 -0.42
CA ALA A 218 -6.06 0.36 0.75
C ALA A 218 -4.90 1.27 0.30
N PRO A 219 -5.13 2.59 0.16
CA PRO A 219 -4.10 3.53 -0.25
C PRO A 219 -2.89 3.49 0.68
N LEU A 220 -1.73 3.84 0.14
CA LEU A 220 -0.47 3.87 0.91
C LEU A 220 -0.60 4.73 2.16
N GLY A 221 0.01 4.29 3.25
CA GLY A 221 -0.01 4.95 4.54
C GLY A 221 -1.34 4.87 5.29
N LYS A 222 -2.35 4.16 4.75
CA LYS A 222 -3.64 4.01 5.43
C LYS A 222 -3.78 2.70 6.21
N LEU A 223 -3.00 1.66 5.90
CA LEU A 223 -2.96 0.49 6.77
C LEU A 223 -2.30 0.87 8.10
N THR A 224 -2.99 0.57 9.20
CA THR A 224 -2.40 0.82 10.52
C THR A 224 -1.21 -0.10 10.79
N PRO A 225 -0.27 0.29 11.66
CA PRO A 225 0.83 -0.59 12.09
C PRO A 225 0.32 -1.94 12.62
N GLU A 226 -0.80 -1.94 13.33
CA GLU A 226 -1.45 -3.16 13.85
C GLU A 226 -1.94 -4.06 12.73
N GLN A 227 -2.46 -3.49 11.62
CA GLN A 227 -2.89 -4.26 10.45
C GLN A 227 -1.70 -4.91 9.76
N ILE A 228 -0.57 -4.20 9.64
CA ILE A 228 0.68 -4.73 9.07
C ILE A 228 1.23 -5.84 9.99
N THR A 229 1.23 -5.63 11.31
CA THR A 229 1.64 -6.63 12.30
C THR A 229 0.77 -7.89 12.21
N ALA A 230 -0.56 -7.74 12.03
CA ALA A 230 -1.46 -8.86 11.81
C ALA A 230 -1.16 -9.61 10.50
N GLY A 231 -0.67 -8.91 9.48
CA GLY A 231 -0.14 -9.51 8.24
C GLY A 231 1.10 -10.37 8.50
N TYR A 232 2.06 -9.88 9.29
CA TYR A 232 3.25 -10.64 9.68
C TYR A 232 2.89 -11.90 10.48
N TYR A 233 1.98 -11.78 11.46
CA TYR A 233 1.49 -12.94 12.21
C TYR A 233 0.88 -14.00 11.28
N ALA A 234 0.04 -13.60 10.34
CA ALA A 234 -0.55 -14.52 9.37
C ALA A 234 0.53 -15.20 8.48
N LEU A 235 1.54 -14.45 8.04
CA LEU A 235 2.67 -15.01 7.29
C LEU A 235 3.54 -15.95 8.13
N ASN A 236 3.66 -15.73 9.44
CA ASN A 236 4.37 -16.65 10.31
C ASN A 236 3.70 -18.03 10.32
N VAL A 237 2.35 -18.06 10.44
CA VAL A 237 1.59 -19.32 10.34
C VAL A 237 1.78 -20.00 8.99
N VAL A 238 1.76 -19.25 7.87
CA VAL A 238 2.07 -19.78 6.54
C VAL A 238 3.49 -20.36 6.50
N SER A 239 4.47 -19.64 7.04
CA SER A 239 5.88 -20.07 7.08
C SER A 239 6.05 -21.38 7.86
N GLU A 240 5.36 -21.53 8.99
CA GLU A 240 5.36 -22.78 9.75
C GLU A 240 4.80 -23.95 8.95
N CYS A 241 3.68 -23.76 8.24
CA CYS A 241 3.13 -24.75 7.32
C CYS A 241 4.15 -25.16 6.24
N VAL A 242 4.78 -24.16 5.60
CA VAL A 242 5.80 -24.39 4.56
C VAL A 242 7.03 -25.13 5.12
N ASN A 243 7.48 -24.79 6.34
CA ASN A 243 8.61 -25.45 7.01
C ASN A 243 8.29 -26.89 7.41
N LYS A 244 7.02 -27.21 7.71
CA LYS A 244 6.55 -28.60 7.89
C LYS A 244 6.47 -29.38 6.56
N GLY A 245 6.79 -28.76 5.44
CA GLY A 245 6.73 -29.37 4.10
C GLY A 245 5.36 -29.39 3.45
N LEU A 246 4.35 -28.69 4.04
CA LEU A 246 3.01 -28.61 3.45
C LEU A 246 3.06 -27.80 2.14
N ARG A 247 2.52 -28.40 1.07
CA ARG A 247 2.39 -27.75 -0.25
C ARG A 247 0.92 -27.56 -0.66
N GLU A 248 0.01 -28.23 0.06
CA GLU A 248 -1.44 -28.19 -0.13
C GLU A 248 -2.12 -28.55 1.19
N GLY A 249 -3.45 -28.54 1.21
CA GLY A 249 -4.26 -28.91 2.38
C GLY A 249 -4.95 -27.74 3.05
N ASP A 250 -5.79 -28.08 4.01
CA ASP A 250 -6.70 -27.10 4.65
C ASP A 250 -5.95 -26.14 5.58
N GLU A 251 -4.94 -26.61 6.31
CA GLU A 251 -4.14 -25.81 7.22
C GLU A 251 -3.41 -24.67 6.49
N LEU A 252 -2.67 -25.00 5.42
CA LEU A 252 -1.97 -24.02 4.61
C LEU A 252 -2.94 -23.08 3.89
N THR A 253 -4.06 -23.60 3.37
CA THR A 253 -5.08 -22.81 2.68
C THR A 253 -5.70 -21.78 3.62
N GLU A 254 -6.03 -22.17 4.86
CA GLU A 254 -6.62 -21.23 5.82
C GLU A 254 -5.60 -20.19 6.29
N ALA A 255 -4.35 -20.56 6.51
CA ALA A 255 -3.28 -19.61 6.79
C ALA A 255 -3.14 -18.55 5.68
N CYS A 256 -3.15 -18.98 4.41
CA CYS A 256 -3.14 -18.07 3.26
C CYS A 256 -4.42 -17.21 3.17
N ASN A 257 -5.60 -17.77 3.47
CA ASN A 257 -6.86 -17.00 3.53
C ASN A 257 -6.78 -15.87 4.55
N ILE A 258 -6.23 -16.14 5.73
CA ILE A 258 -6.04 -15.12 6.78
C ILE A 258 -5.12 -14.02 6.28
N PHE A 259 -3.96 -14.37 5.70
CA PHE A 259 -3.02 -13.39 5.16
C PHE A 259 -3.66 -12.48 4.09
N TYR A 260 -4.26 -13.06 3.06
CA TYR A 260 -4.88 -12.30 1.97
C TYR A 260 -6.12 -11.51 2.41
N THR A 261 -6.78 -11.96 3.47
CA THR A 261 -7.89 -11.19 4.08
C THR A 261 -7.36 -9.95 4.80
N ARG A 262 -6.22 -10.06 5.51
CA ARG A 262 -5.59 -8.95 6.23
C ARG A 262 -4.93 -7.94 5.29
N ILE A 263 -4.27 -8.42 4.26
CA ILE A 263 -3.51 -7.60 3.31
C ILE A 263 -4.13 -7.77 1.91
N PRO A 264 -4.92 -6.80 1.43
CA PRO A 264 -5.62 -6.90 0.16
C PRO A 264 -4.66 -7.05 -1.04
N HIS A 265 -4.89 -8.07 -1.87
CA HIS A 265 -4.10 -8.35 -3.06
C HIS A 265 -4.95 -8.34 -4.32
N VAL A 266 -4.45 -7.73 -5.38
CA VAL A 266 -5.07 -7.77 -6.71
C VAL A 266 -4.72 -9.09 -7.38
N SER A 267 -5.72 -9.86 -7.77
CA SER A 267 -5.55 -11.11 -8.52
C SER A 267 -6.35 -11.16 -9.82
N GLY A 268 -7.04 -10.07 -10.17
CA GLY A 268 -7.97 -10.05 -11.27
C GLY A 268 -9.00 -11.18 -11.12
N ARG A 269 -9.28 -11.93 -12.18
CA ARG A 269 -10.17 -13.09 -12.16
C ARG A 269 -9.50 -14.39 -11.71
N SER A 270 -8.18 -14.40 -11.65
CA SER A 270 -7.40 -15.57 -11.22
C SER A 270 -7.56 -15.82 -9.71
N LYS A 271 -7.27 -17.05 -9.29
CA LYS A 271 -7.14 -17.35 -7.86
C LYS A 271 -5.92 -16.66 -7.29
N LEU A 272 -6.02 -16.25 -6.04
CA LEU A 272 -4.85 -15.90 -5.25
C LEU A 272 -3.95 -17.15 -5.13
N PRO A 273 -2.61 -17.01 -5.28
CA PRO A 273 -1.71 -18.14 -5.20
C PRO A 273 -1.66 -18.71 -3.78
N LEU A 274 -1.59 -20.04 -3.67
CA LEU A 274 -1.26 -20.69 -2.42
C LEU A 274 0.25 -20.49 -2.16
N LEU A 275 0.63 -20.01 -0.99
CA LEU A 275 2.02 -19.75 -0.64
C LEU A 275 2.69 -21.05 -0.20
N THR A 276 3.33 -21.74 -1.14
CA THR A 276 3.84 -23.10 -0.95
C THR A 276 5.36 -23.20 -0.80
N SER A 277 6.08 -22.10 -0.98
CA SER A 277 7.53 -22.07 -0.89
C SER A 277 8.05 -20.94 0.00
N LYS A 278 9.29 -21.07 0.48
CA LYS A 278 9.96 -20.04 1.28
C LYS A 278 10.18 -18.76 0.47
N GLU A 279 10.40 -18.87 -0.83
CA GLU A 279 10.57 -17.73 -1.74
C GLU A 279 9.28 -16.92 -1.83
N MET A 280 8.13 -17.58 -1.99
CA MET A 280 6.82 -16.91 -2.01
C MET A 280 6.52 -16.22 -0.67
N VAL A 281 6.85 -16.85 0.45
CA VAL A 281 6.70 -16.22 1.78
C VAL A 281 7.61 -15.01 1.90
N LYS A 282 8.87 -15.11 1.44
CA LYS A 282 9.84 -14.01 1.44
C LYS A 282 9.35 -12.82 0.62
N GLU A 283 8.78 -13.03 -0.56
CA GLU A 283 8.17 -11.97 -1.37
C GLU A 283 7.06 -11.22 -0.61
N LYS A 284 6.22 -11.95 0.16
CA LYS A 284 5.16 -11.33 0.94
C LYS A 284 5.68 -10.62 2.20
N ILE A 285 6.79 -11.08 2.78
CA ILE A 285 7.49 -10.33 3.84
C ILE A 285 8.02 -9.01 3.28
N GLN A 286 8.67 -9.04 2.11
CA GLN A 286 9.17 -7.81 1.45
C GLN A 286 8.05 -6.81 1.15
N LEU A 287 6.84 -7.29 0.82
CA LEU A 287 5.68 -6.40 0.70
C LEU A 287 5.32 -5.73 2.02
N LEU A 288 5.28 -6.49 3.12
CA LEU A 288 4.95 -5.93 4.44
C LEU A 288 6.03 -4.95 4.93
N GLU A 289 7.31 -5.24 4.68
CA GLU A 289 8.43 -4.34 4.93
C GLU A 289 8.26 -3.03 4.14
N ALA A 290 7.97 -3.11 2.84
CA ALA A 290 7.73 -1.94 2.01
C ALA A 290 6.53 -1.11 2.50
N LEU A 291 5.42 -1.74 2.85
CA LEU A 291 4.23 -1.06 3.39
C LEU A 291 4.55 -0.35 4.72
N GLN A 292 5.34 -0.97 5.58
CA GLN A 292 5.75 -0.40 6.85
C GLN A 292 6.72 0.78 6.66
N ASP A 293 7.68 0.67 5.75
CA ASP A 293 8.62 1.75 5.45
C ASP A 293 7.94 2.94 4.78
N ILE A 294 6.99 2.67 3.89
CA ILE A 294 6.17 3.70 3.25
C ILE A 294 5.27 4.40 4.29
N GLU A 295 4.67 3.66 5.21
CA GLU A 295 3.87 4.23 6.30
C GLU A 295 4.70 5.21 7.13
N VAL A 296 5.92 4.83 7.48
CA VAL A 296 6.87 5.70 8.19
C VAL A 296 7.25 6.90 7.34
N ALA A 297 7.59 6.69 6.07
CA ALA A 297 7.94 7.77 5.15
C ALA A 297 6.82 8.80 5.04
N LEU A 298 5.59 8.36 4.85
CA LEU A 298 4.42 9.25 4.76
C LEU A 298 4.15 10.02 6.06
N ARG A 299 4.37 9.39 7.21
CA ARG A 299 4.26 10.05 8.51
C ARG A 299 5.35 11.11 8.70
N LEU A 300 6.58 10.86 8.25
CA LEU A 300 7.67 11.83 8.29
C LEU A 300 7.42 13.00 7.32
N LEU A 301 7.00 12.70 6.08
CA LEU A 301 6.84 13.70 5.01
C LEU A 301 5.54 14.50 5.12
N GLY A 302 4.60 14.06 5.90
CA GLY A 302 3.21 14.53 5.92
C GLY A 302 2.92 15.74 6.79
N GLY A 303 3.82 16.66 7.02
CA GLY A 303 3.55 17.92 7.72
C GLY A 303 3.17 19.05 6.76
N SER A 304 2.34 20.01 7.20
CA SER A 304 2.06 21.24 6.44
C SER A 304 3.38 22.00 6.28
N GLY A 305 3.85 22.20 5.05
CA GLY A 305 5.03 23.00 4.76
C GLY A 305 4.79 24.48 5.06
N ALA A 306 5.80 25.18 5.52
CA ALA A 306 5.75 26.62 5.80
C ALA A 306 5.86 27.49 4.53
N GLY A 307 5.59 26.95 3.32
CA GLY A 307 5.63 27.68 2.06
C GLY A 307 7.04 27.80 1.43
N GLY A 308 7.95 26.87 1.77
CA GLY A 308 9.29 26.77 1.21
C GLY A 308 9.40 25.80 0.02
N ASN A 309 10.64 25.43 -0.33
CA ASN A 309 10.91 24.39 -1.32
C ASN A 309 10.62 23.01 -0.75
N LEU A 310 9.75 22.23 -1.40
CA LEU A 310 9.32 20.91 -0.93
C LEU A 310 10.50 19.92 -0.75
N VAL A 311 11.53 20.03 -1.60
CA VAL A 311 12.73 19.16 -1.50
C VAL A 311 13.51 19.47 -0.22
N ASP A 312 13.68 20.75 0.12
CA ASP A 312 14.36 21.18 1.32
C ASP A 312 13.56 20.79 2.58
N GLU A 313 12.24 20.91 2.52
CA GLU A 313 11.35 20.47 3.60
C GLU A 313 11.46 18.97 3.83
N ASN A 314 11.38 18.16 2.78
CA ASN A 314 11.54 16.70 2.87
C ASN A 314 12.93 16.30 3.40
N TYR A 315 13.99 16.98 2.93
CA TYR A 315 15.33 16.77 3.44
C TYR A 315 15.42 17.03 4.95
N ASN A 316 14.90 18.17 5.41
CA ASN A 316 14.89 18.53 6.83
C ASN A 316 14.11 17.54 7.70
N ARG A 317 13.02 16.97 7.17
CA ARG A 317 12.20 15.96 7.85
C ARG A 317 12.90 14.61 8.00
N LEU A 318 13.79 14.26 7.10
CA LEU A 318 14.59 13.04 7.21
C LEU A 318 15.58 13.10 8.38
N GLN A 319 15.94 14.31 8.88
CA GLN A 319 16.84 14.52 9.99
C GLN A 319 18.18 13.77 9.83
N VAL A 320 18.70 13.75 8.62
CA VAL A 320 19.96 13.13 8.24
C VAL A 320 20.79 14.12 7.44
N ASN A 321 22.08 14.24 7.76
CA ASN A 321 23.00 15.03 6.97
C ASN A 321 23.52 14.17 5.80
N ILE A 322 23.21 14.57 4.58
CA ILE A 322 23.57 13.86 3.35
C ILE A 322 24.57 14.71 2.57
N GLN A 323 25.74 14.18 2.31
CA GLN A 323 26.77 14.87 1.56
C GLN A 323 27.29 13.99 0.41
N PRO A 324 27.38 14.52 -0.83
CA PRO A 324 28.02 13.80 -1.91
C PRO A 324 29.48 13.52 -1.59
N VAL A 325 29.94 12.28 -1.79
CA VAL A 325 31.35 11.93 -1.62
C VAL A 325 32.12 12.42 -2.85
N PRO A 326 33.07 13.34 -2.70
CA PRO A 326 33.82 13.89 -3.83
C PRO A 326 34.70 12.84 -4.50
N ALA A 327 35.05 13.09 -5.76
CA ALA A 327 36.00 12.24 -6.47
C ALA A 327 37.34 12.18 -5.68
N GLY A 328 37.86 10.95 -5.50
CA GLY A 328 39.08 10.72 -4.74
C GLY A 328 39.29 9.26 -4.37
N VAL A 329 40.31 8.97 -3.59
CA VAL A 329 40.68 7.62 -3.20
C VAL A 329 39.55 6.90 -2.47
N LEU A 330 38.88 7.57 -1.52
CA LEU A 330 37.78 6.98 -0.75
C LEU A 330 36.64 6.54 -1.68
N ARG A 331 36.16 7.42 -2.58
CA ARG A 331 35.12 7.12 -3.56
C ARG A 331 35.52 5.92 -4.42
N ALA A 332 36.72 5.99 -5.02
CA ALA A 332 37.23 4.91 -5.88
C ALA A 332 37.33 3.56 -5.14
N THR A 333 37.77 3.56 -3.87
CA THR A 333 37.83 2.35 -3.05
C THR A 333 36.46 1.72 -2.81
N ILE A 334 35.47 2.56 -2.43
CA ILE A 334 34.10 2.09 -2.17
C ILE A 334 33.46 1.56 -3.47
N GLU A 335 33.56 2.32 -4.58
CA GLU A 335 33.03 1.91 -5.89
C GLU A 335 33.65 0.58 -6.36
N SER A 336 34.98 0.44 -6.23
CA SER A 336 35.68 -0.81 -6.54
C SER A 336 35.19 -1.96 -5.67
N SER A 337 34.98 -1.72 -4.37
CA SER A 337 34.45 -2.73 -3.45
C SER A 337 33.04 -3.18 -3.83
N ILE A 338 32.14 -2.25 -4.17
CA ILE A 338 30.78 -2.54 -4.62
C ILE A 338 30.81 -3.41 -5.89
N LEU A 339 31.59 -2.99 -6.89
CA LEU A 339 31.66 -3.68 -8.18
C LEU A 339 32.36 -5.04 -8.09
N SER A 340 33.38 -5.18 -7.28
CA SER A 340 34.13 -6.43 -7.12
C SER A 340 33.39 -7.50 -6.29
N THR A 341 32.42 -7.08 -5.46
CA THR A 341 31.59 -8.01 -4.66
C THR A 341 30.30 -8.42 -5.37
N HIS A 342 30.08 -7.97 -6.60
CA HIS A 342 28.97 -8.45 -7.43
C HIS A 342 29.10 -9.95 -7.69
N ALA A 343 28.14 -10.71 -7.14
CA ALA A 343 28.22 -12.18 -7.23
C ALA A 343 27.86 -12.68 -8.63
N ASP A 344 28.52 -13.74 -9.09
CA ASP A 344 28.26 -14.42 -10.37
C ASP A 344 26.81 -14.92 -10.50
N THR A 345 26.14 -15.17 -9.36
CA THR A 345 24.72 -15.51 -9.30
C THR A 345 23.78 -14.39 -9.74
N HIS A 346 24.27 -13.16 -9.83
CA HIS A 346 23.53 -11.98 -10.28
C HIS A 346 23.81 -11.62 -11.75
N SER A 347 24.00 -12.60 -12.59
CA SER A 347 24.33 -12.44 -14.03
C SER A 347 23.26 -11.71 -14.87
N GLN A 348 22.05 -11.51 -14.31
CA GLN A 348 20.91 -10.91 -15.01
C GLN A 348 21.00 -9.38 -15.13
N TYR A 349 21.87 -8.73 -14.36
CA TYR A 349 22.06 -7.29 -14.37
C TYR A 349 23.51 -6.90 -14.12
N ARG A 350 23.88 -5.70 -14.52
CA ARG A 350 25.17 -5.09 -14.21
C ARG A 350 24.95 -3.90 -13.27
N MET A 351 25.77 -3.81 -12.23
CA MET A 351 25.77 -2.65 -11.35
C MET A 351 26.62 -1.52 -11.91
N ALA A 352 26.15 -0.29 -11.77
CA ALA A 352 26.91 0.92 -11.94
C ALA A 352 26.67 1.81 -10.71
N VAL A 353 27.71 2.46 -10.21
CA VAL A 353 27.58 3.45 -9.14
C VAL A 353 27.33 4.80 -9.81
N GLU A 354 26.12 5.34 -9.67
CA GLU A 354 25.79 6.66 -10.21
C GLU A 354 26.25 7.76 -9.27
N GLU A 355 25.87 7.67 -7.97
CA GLU A 355 26.28 8.62 -6.96
C GLU A 355 26.62 7.92 -5.65
N LEU A 356 27.49 8.53 -4.87
CA LEU A 356 27.92 8.08 -3.56
C LEU A 356 27.74 9.22 -2.56
N PHE A 357 27.05 8.94 -1.45
CA PHE A 357 26.80 9.89 -0.38
C PHE A 357 27.34 9.38 0.94
N SER A 358 27.85 10.29 1.76
CA SER A 358 28.06 10.05 3.19
C SER A 358 26.80 10.49 3.94
N LEU A 359 26.40 9.69 4.93
CA LEU A 359 25.24 9.92 5.77
C LEU A 359 25.69 10.08 7.21
N GLU A 360 25.18 11.12 7.88
CA GLU A 360 25.37 11.32 9.31
C GLU A 360 24.01 11.59 9.94
N LYS A 361 23.62 10.73 10.88
CA LYS A 361 22.36 10.85 11.60
C LYS A 361 22.64 11.14 13.07
N PRO A 362 22.44 12.37 13.55
CA PRO A 362 22.78 12.76 14.93
C PRO A 362 22.15 11.84 15.98
N SER A 363 20.88 11.49 15.83
CA SER A 363 20.17 10.61 16.77
C SER A 363 20.75 9.20 16.85
N GLU A 364 21.35 8.67 15.78
CA GLU A 364 22.04 7.38 15.82
C GLU A 364 23.40 7.50 16.46
N THR A 365 24.13 8.57 16.15
CA THR A 365 25.45 8.84 16.72
C THR A 365 25.40 8.99 18.25
N GLU A 366 24.40 9.71 18.76
CA GLU A 366 24.18 9.91 20.21
C GLU A 366 23.84 8.61 20.95
N ASN A 367 23.09 7.71 20.31
CA ASN A 367 22.66 6.45 20.91
C ASN A 367 23.60 5.27 20.60
N PHE A 368 24.66 5.51 19.84
CA PHE A 368 25.59 4.46 19.45
C PHE A 368 26.46 4.00 20.62
N MET A 369 26.35 2.70 20.96
CA MET A 369 27.29 2.06 21.91
C MET A 369 28.36 1.29 21.14
N ASP A 370 29.61 1.69 21.30
CA ASP A 370 30.74 0.98 20.72
C ASP A 370 30.99 -0.34 21.48
N CYS A 371 30.62 -1.44 20.88
CA CYS A 371 30.86 -2.78 21.42
C CYS A 371 32.16 -3.40 20.87
N GLY A 372 32.97 -2.63 20.15
CA GLY A 372 34.16 -3.12 19.43
C GLY A 372 33.81 -3.88 18.14
N ASN A 373 34.82 -4.38 17.43
CA ASN A 373 34.68 -5.18 16.18
C ASN A 373 33.82 -4.50 15.12
N LYS A 374 34.05 -3.21 14.84
CA LYS A 374 33.38 -2.48 13.79
C LYS A 374 33.68 -3.08 12.41
N GLN A 375 32.62 -3.36 11.63
CA GLN A 375 32.75 -3.88 10.27
C GLN A 375 31.85 -3.07 9.34
N LEU A 376 32.30 -2.84 8.11
CA LEU A 376 31.51 -2.28 7.03
C LEU A 376 30.71 -3.40 6.37
N LEU A 377 29.39 -3.28 6.37
CA LEU A 377 28.48 -4.29 5.84
C LEU A 377 27.62 -3.69 4.74
N PHE A 378 27.24 -4.52 3.75
CA PHE A 378 26.33 -4.13 2.68
C PHE A 378 24.88 -4.35 3.12
N HIS A 379 24.02 -3.37 2.84
CA HIS A 379 22.58 -3.50 2.95
C HIS A 379 21.93 -3.01 1.65
N GLY A 380 21.29 -3.90 0.92
CA GLY A 380 20.48 -3.56 -0.26
C GLY A 380 19.00 -3.48 0.11
N SER A 381 18.33 -2.44 -0.35
CA SER A 381 16.88 -2.28 -0.16
C SER A 381 16.22 -1.69 -1.40
N ARG A 382 14.91 -1.89 -1.53
CA ARG A 382 14.12 -1.28 -2.60
C ARG A 382 14.07 0.23 -2.43
N LEU A 383 14.00 0.95 -3.54
CA LEU A 383 13.96 2.41 -3.54
C LEU A 383 12.82 2.96 -2.65
N SER A 384 11.66 2.31 -2.65
CA SER A 384 10.50 2.67 -1.82
C SER A 384 10.74 2.67 -0.31
N ASN A 385 11.77 1.97 0.18
CA ASN A 385 12.05 1.83 1.60
C ASN A 385 13.00 2.91 2.13
N TRP A 386 13.71 3.61 1.23
CA TRP A 386 14.82 4.48 1.63
C TRP A 386 14.40 5.71 2.41
N ALA A 387 13.22 6.29 2.15
CA ALA A 387 12.75 7.41 2.97
C ALA A 387 12.54 6.98 4.45
N GLY A 388 11.99 5.78 4.67
CA GLY A 388 11.86 5.20 6.00
C GLY A 388 13.20 4.89 6.64
N ILE A 389 14.14 4.29 5.89
CA ILE A 389 15.50 3.95 6.36
C ILE A 389 16.28 5.22 6.71
N LEU A 390 16.28 6.23 5.85
CA LEU A 390 16.96 7.50 6.12
C LEU A 390 16.34 8.24 7.32
N GLY A 391 15.00 8.20 7.43
CA GLY A 391 14.28 8.88 8.50
C GLY A 391 14.39 8.21 9.88
N GLN A 392 14.41 6.88 9.96
CA GLN A 392 14.38 6.14 11.23
C GLN A 392 15.52 5.15 11.43
N GLY A 393 16.44 5.02 10.47
CA GLY A 393 17.48 4.01 10.47
C GLY A 393 16.95 2.62 10.07
N LEU A 394 17.86 1.63 10.12
CA LEU A 394 17.48 0.23 9.90
C LEU A 394 16.69 -0.29 11.08
N ARG A 395 15.53 -0.87 10.81
CA ARG A 395 14.65 -1.42 11.83
C ARG A 395 14.74 -2.94 11.87
N ILE A 396 14.65 -3.48 13.08
CA ILE A 396 14.53 -4.90 13.30
C ILE A 396 13.09 -5.31 12.92
N ALA A 397 12.95 -6.40 12.16
CA ALA A 397 11.65 -6.96 11.87
C ALA A 397 10.85 -7.23 13.17
N PRO A 398 9.52 -6.98 13.19
CA PRO A 398 8.73 -7.23 14.39
C PRO A 398 8.78 -8.70 14.80
N PRO A 399 8.59 -9.02 16.10
CA PRO A 399 8.66 -10.40 16.61
C PRO A 399 7.74 -11.38 15.86
N GLU A 400 6.63 -10.88 15.33
CA GLU A 400 5.63 -11.64 14.57
C GLU A 400 6.09 -12.01 13.16
N ALA A 401 7.14 -11.35 12.63
CA ALA A 401 7.64 -11.66 11.30
C ALA A 401 8.27 -13.06 11.26
N PRO A 402 7.97 -13.87 10.23
CA PRO A 402 8.55 -15.20 10.11
C PRO A 402 10.06 -15.13 9.88
N VAL A 403 10.79 -16.08 10.49
CA VAL A 403 12.21 -16.27 10.23
C VAL A 403 12.35 -17.12 8.98
N THR A 404 12.67 -16.52 7.85
CA THR A 404 12.79 -17.21 6.55
C THR A 404 14.22 -17.45 6.14
N GLY A 405 15.08 -17.86 7.08
CA GLY A 405 16.46 -18.17 6.79
C GLY A 405 17.29 -16.97 6.33
N TYR A 406 17.03 -15.81 6.90
CA TYR A 406 17.92 -14.66 6.75
C TYR A 406 19.32 -15.07 7.19
N MET A 407 20.31 -14.67 6.41
CA MET A 407 21.71 -15.03 6.63
C MET A 407 22.20 -14.65 8.03
N PHE A 408 21.56 -13.66 8.70
CA PHE A 408 21.99 -13.08 9.96
C PHE A 408 20.93 -13.16 11.10
N GLY A 409 19.82 -13.85 10.92
CA GLY A 409 18.78 -13.99 11.96
C GLY A 409 17.94 -12.74 12.25
N LYS A 410 17.19 -12.76 13.36
CA LYS A 410 16.44 -11.60 13.85
C LYS A 410 17.35 -10.78 14.78
N GLY A 411 17.59 -9.52 14.43
CA GLY A 411 18.07 -8.55 15.40
C GLY A 411 19.56 -8.49 15.63
N GLU A 412 20.39 -8.81 14.63
CA GLU A 412 21.82 -8.48 14.73
C GLU A 412 22.03 -6.96 14.70
N LYS A 413 22.76 -6.46 15.70
CA LYS A 413 23.16 -5.06 15.76
C LYS A 413 24.42 -4.87 14.94
N PHE A 414 24.35 -4.05 13.89
CA PHE A 414 25.50 -3.67 13.11
C PHE A 414 26.13 -2.40 13.67
N SER A 415 27.44 -2.38 13.76
CA SER A 415 28.18 -1.21 14.24
C SER A 415 28.61 -0.24 13.15
N ALA A 416 28.63 -0.68 11.88
CA ALA A 416 28.81 0.18 10.71
C ALA A 416 28.12 -0.48 9.51
N LEU A 417 27.43 0.30 8.69
CA LEU A 417 26.68 -0.20 7.57
C LEU A 417 26.93 0.64 6.33
N MET A 418 27.24 0.01 5.21
CA MET A 418 27.26 0.63 3.90
C MET A 418 25.93 0.37 3.21
N PHE A 419 25.22 1.43 2.84
CA PHE A 419 23.94 1.32 2.15
C PHE A 419 24.17 1.23 0.64
N VAL A 420 23.52 0.29 -0.01
CA VAL A 420 23.45 0.20 -1.47
C VAL A 420 21.97 0.32 -1.86
N MET A 421 21.62 1.43 -2.49
CA MET A 421 20.30 1.63 -3.05
C MET A 421 20.26 1.00 -4.46
N LEU A 422 19.29 0.12 -4.69
CA LEU A 422 19.04 -0.48 -6.00
C LEU A 422 17.84 0.24 -6.63
N SER A 423 18.06 0.87 -7.78
CA SER A 423 17.03 1.35 -8.69
C SER A 423 16.82 0.31 -9.78
N SER A 424 15.60 -0.10 -10.04
CA SER A 424 15.22 -0.97 -11.15
C SER A 424 14.88 -0.15 -12.38
#